data_ec69ec30e342006943cb21d06f9b4cc9
#
_entry.id   ec69ec30e342006943cb21d06f9b4cc9
#
_cell.length_a   1.000
_cell.length_b   1.000
_cell.length_c   1.000
_cell.angle_alpha   90.00
_cell.angle_beta   90.00
_cell.angle_gamma   90.00
#
_symmetry.space_group_name_H-M   'P 1'
#
loop_
_entity.id
_entity.type
_entity.pdbx_description
1 polymer ?
#
loop_
_entity_poly.entity_id
_entity_poly.type
_entity_poly.pdbx_seq_one_letter_code
_entity_poly.pdbx_strand_id
1 'polypeptide(L)'
;QVRKTLGIGLMLGWQDIRASYRRSVFGQLWITVGMAVTIASIGIVFGTIFSTPMQVFLPYLASGMIMWAMIAGILNDGTLTFIAAEGMVKQLPLPKIVYIIRVVWRNLIIAGHNIVIFPLVVLIVGGETSLAILFWPLGVLLTVTALSGLALFFAIVATRYRDLPPIVNAALTVAFYITPVIWIKESLGNNELVNTLVSLNPLYHLLQVA
;
A
#
# COMPACT_ATOMS: atom_id res chain seq x y z
N GLN A 1 25.31 -10.05 12.23
CA GLN A 1 24.02 -10.17 12.92
C GLN A 1 22.89 -9.53 12.09
N VAL A 2 23.03 -8.31 11.59
CA VAL A 2 22.02 -7.59 10.75
C VAL A 2 21.64 -8.41 9.51
N ARG A 3 22.62 -8.97 8.78
CA ARG A 3 22.37 -9.77 7.56
C ARG A 3 21.53 -11.04 7.84
N LYS A 4 21.75 -11.69 8.99
CA LYS A 4 20.94 -12.86 9.39
C LYS A 4 19.51 -12.43 9.74
N THR A 5 19.33 -11.33 10.46
CA THR A 5 18.02 -10.76 10.82
C THR A 5 17.20 -10.42 9.59
N LEU A 6 17.81 -9.73 8.61
CA LEU A 6 17.19 -9.42 7.32
C LEU A 6 16.78 -10.71 6.58
N GLY A 7 17.69 -11.66 6.45
CA GLY A 7 17.41 -12.92 5.73
C GLY A 7 16.23 -13.69 6.31
N ILE A 8 16.12 -13.78 7.65
CA ILE A 8 14.98 -14.44 8.32
C ILE A 8 13.68 -13.71 8.03
N GLY A 9 13.64 -12.37 8.15
CA GLY A 9 12.45 -11.57 7.89
C GLY A 9 11.95 -11.72 6.44
N LEU A 10 12.86 -11.64 5.48
CA LEU A 10 12.55 -11.81 4.05
C LEU A 10 12.01 -13.22 3.75
N MET A 11 12.65 -14.25 4.34
CA MET A 11 12.20 -15.64 4.17
C MET A 11 10.79 -15.86 4.74
N LEU A 12 10.52 -15.34 5.93
CA LEU A 12 9.20 -15.45 6.55
C LEU A 12 8.12 -14.72 5.74
N GLY A 13 8.39 -13.51 5.26
CA GLY A 13 7.46 -12.76 4.41
C GLY A 13 7.16 -13.47 3.08
N TRP A 14 8.18 -14.09 2.46
CA TRP A 14 8.00 -14.93 1.28
C TRP A 14 7.12 -16.16 1.57
N GLN A 15 7.36 -16.81 2.71
CA GLN A 15 6.56 -17.96 3.13
C GLN A 15 5.09 -17.60 3.37
N ASP A 16 4.79 -16.40 3.91
CA ASP A 16 3.43 -15.94 4.10
C ASP A 16 2.66 -15.85 2.79
N ILE A 17 3.28 -15.25 1.77
CA ILE A 17 2.69 -15.17 0.42
C ILE A 17 2.45 -16.57 -0.14
N ARG A 18 3.45 -17.43 -0.06
CA ARG A 18 3.35 -18.81 -0.58
C ARG A 18 2.27 -19.62 0.16
N ALA A 19 2.15 -19.43 1.47
CA ALA A 19 1.15 -20.15 2.29
C ALA A 19 -0.28 -19.66 1.97
N SER A 20 -0.47 -18.36 1.76
CA SER A 20 -1.78 -17.77 1.45
C SER A 20 -2.39 -18.33 0.15
N TYR A 21 -1.54 -18.73 -0.81
CA TYR A 21 -2.01 -19.19 -2.13
C TYR A 21 -1.71 -20.67 -2.41
N ARG A 22 -1.35 -21.44 -1.41
CA ARG A 22 -0.90 -22.86 -1.56
C ARG A 22 -1.91 -23.77 -2.26
N ARG A 23 -3.22 -23.46 -2.18
CA ARG A 23 -4.31 -24.26 -2.78
C ARG A 23 -5.03 -23.53 -3.90
N SER A 24 -4.52 -22.40 -4.36
CA SER A 24 -5.14 -21.60 -5.41
C SER A 24 -4.66 -22.05 -6.79
N VAL A 25 -5.56 -22.14 -7.76
CA VAL A 25 -5.24 -22.48 -9.16
C VAL A 25 -4.43 -21.36 -9.81
N PHE A 26 -4.82 -20.09 -9.59
CA PHE A 26 -4.14 -18.92 -10.14
C PHE A 26 -3.06 -18.36 -9.21
N GLY A 27 -2.92 -18.92 -7.99
CA GLY A 27 -1.91 -18.51 -7.04
C GLY A 27 -1.97 -17.01 -6.71
N GLN A 28 -0.81 -16.38 -6.76
CA GLN A 28 -0.64 -14.97 -6.44
C GLN A 28 -1.27 -14.01 -7.48
N LEU A 29 -1.58 -14.49 -8.68
CA LEU A 29 -2.21 -13.67 -9.71
C LEU A 29 -3.59 -13.13 -9.29
N TRP A 30 -4.27 -13.79 -8.33
CA TRP A 30 -5.52 -13.27 -7.77
C TRP A 30 -5.38 -11.89 -7.13
N ILE A 31 -4.19 -11.55 -6.56
CA ILE A 31 -3.91 -10.23 -6.01
C ILE A 31 -4.03 -9.19 -7.12
N THR A 32 -3.32 -9.44 -8.22
CA THR A 32 -3.27 -8.53 -9.37
C THR A 32 -4.62 -8.44 -10.06
N VAL A 33 -5.30 -9.58 -10.27
CA VAL A 33 -6.63 -9.60 -10.88
C VAL A 33 -7.64 -8.82 -10.04
N GLY A 34 -7.67 -9.04 -8.72
CA GLY A 34 -8.57 -8.30 -7.81
C GLY A 34 -8.32 -6.79 -7.86
N MET A 35 -7.06 -6.36 -7.83
CA MET A 35 -6.68 -4.96 -7.95
C MET A 35 -7.06 -4.39 -9.33
N ALA A 36 -6.80 -5.12 -10.42
CA ALA A 36 -7.14 -4.68 -11.77
C ALA A 36 -8.66 -4.50 -11.95
N VAL A 37 -9.47 -5.44 -11.44
CA VAL A 37 -10.94 -5.33 -11.45
C VAL A 37 -11.41 -4.12 -10.66
N THR A 38 -10.81 -3.87 -9.48
CA THR A 38 -11.14 -2.70 -8.65
C THR A 38 -10.81 -1.41 -9.38
N ILE A 39 -9.62 -1.28 -9.96
CA ILE A 39 -9.19 -0.11 -10.73
C ILE A 39 -10.11 0.10 -11.94
N ALA A 40 -10.43 -0.97 -12.69
CA ALA A 40 -11.34 -0.88 -13.83
C ALA A 40 -12.74 -0.42 -13.42
N SER A 41 -13.29 -0.99 -12.34
CA SER A 41 -14.63 -0.66 -11.85
C SER A 41 -14.71 0.80 -11.38
N ILE A 42 -13.75 1.25 -10.57
CA ILE A 42 -13.67 2.64 -10.10
C ILE A 42 -13.41 3.57 -11.29
N GLY A 43 -12.50 3.18 -12.18
CA GLY A 43 -12.13 3.96 -13.36
C GLY A 43 -13.31 4.25 -14.28
N ILE A 44 -14.14 3.25 -14.58
CA ILE A 44 -15.33 3.42 -15.40
C ILE A 44 -16.36 4.32 -14.72
N VAL A 45 -16.66 4.07 -13.44
CA VAL A 45 -17.68 4.85 -12.71
C VAL A 45 -17.25 6.29 -12.52
N PHE A 46 -16.07 6.52 -11.94
CA PHE A 46 -15.62 7.87 -11.61
C PHE A 46 -15.12 8.65 -12.82
N GLY A 47 -14.55 7.97 -13.83
CA GLY A 47 -14.19 8.60 -15.10
C GLY A 47 -15.41 9.21 -15.79
N THR A 48 -16.56 8.52 -15.77
CA THR A 48 -17.81 9.07 -16.30
C THR A 48 -18.38 10.20 -15.43
N ILE A 49 -18.34 10.07 -14.11
CA ILE A 49 -18.83 11.11 -13.17
C ILE A 49 -18.03 12.40 -13.29
N PHE A 50 -16.70 12.32 -13.32
CA PHE A 50 -15.82 13.49 -13.40
C PHE A 50 -15.63 14.00 -14.83
N SER A 51 -16.19 13.34 -15.84
CA SER A 51 -15.99 13.70 -17.25
C SER A 51 -14.51 13.85 -17.64
N THR A 52 -13.63 13.09 -16.98
CA THR A 52 -12.18 13.15 -17.21
C THR A 52 -11.80 12.13 -18.28
N PRO A 53 -10.93 12.48 -19.26
CA PRO A 53 -10.45 11.54 -20.24
C PRO A 53 -9.83 10.31 -19.60
N MET A 54 -10.24 9.11 -20.02
CA MET A 54 -9.74 7.84 -19.46
C MET A 54 -8.23 7.67 -19.60
N GLN A 55 -7.63 8.28 -20.63
CA GLN A 55 -6.18 8.29 -20.87
C GLN A 55 -5.39 8.97 -19.75
N VAL A 56 -6.00 9.93 -19.04
CA VAL A 56 -5.39 10.64 -17.90
C VAL A 56 -5.83 10.00 -16.59
N PHE A 57 -7.13 9.72 -16.44
CA PHE A 57 -7.69 9.28 -15.17
C PHE A 57 -7.27 7.87 -14.79
N LEU A 58 -7.26 6.92 -15.73
CA LEU A 58 -7.01 5.51 -15.41
C LEU A 58 -5.56 5.23 -14.98
N PRO A 59 -4.50 5.79 -15.63
CA PRO A 59 -3.13 5.67 -15.14
C PRO A 59 -2.93 6.32 -13.76
N TYR A 60 -3.53 7.50 -13.54
CA TYR A 60 -3.52 8.19 -12.26
C TYR A 60 -4.14 7.33 -11.15
N LEU A 61 -5.35 6.80 -11.40
CA LEU A 61 -6.04 5.91 -10.46
C LEU A 61 -5.23 4.64 -10.19
N ALA A 62 -4.65 4.02 -11.23
CA ALA A 62 -3.88 2.79 -11.08
C ALA A 62 -2.66 3.00 -10.18
N SER A 63 -1.86 4.06 -10.42
CA SER A 63 -0.70 4.38 -9.59
C SER A 63 -1.10 4.68 -8.15
N GLY A 64 -2.11 5.53 -7.95
CA GLY A 64 -2.62 5.91 -6.64
C GLY A 64 -3.15 4.71 -5.84
N MET A 65 -3.94 3.84 -6.47
CA MET A 65 -4.50 2.64 -5.84
C MET A 65 -3.43 1.61 -5.42
N ILE A 66 -2.41 1.39 -6.27
CA ILE A 66 -1.31 0.47 -5.98
C ILE A 66 -0.51 0.98 -4.78
N MET A 67 -0.16 2.26 -4.79
CA MET A 67 0.59 2.88 -3.70
C MET A 67 -0.22 2.93 -2.40
N TRP A 68 -1.50 3.28 -2.48
CA TRP A 68 -2.39 3.27 -1.33
C TRP A 68 -2.51 1.87 -0.71
N ALA A 69 -2.69 0.84 -1.53
CA ALA A 69 -2.78 -0.54 -1.06
C ALA A 69 -1.51 -0.96 -0.30
N MET A 70 -0.32 -0.54 -0.77
CA MET A 70 0.95 -0.78 -0.08
C MET A 70 1.02 -0.04 1.26
N ILE A 71 0.66 1.25 1.30
CA ILE A 71 0.66 2.06 2.51
C ILE A 71 -0.29 1.47 3.55
N ALA A 72 -1.55 1.25 3.16
CA ALA A 72 -2.58 0.70 4.04
C ALA A 72 -2.23 -0.72 4.49
N GLY A 73 -1.68 -1.56 3.61
CA GLY A 73 -1.24 -2.91 3.92
C GLY A 73 -0.14 -2.92 4.98
N ILE A 74 0.92 -2.12 4.81
CA ILE A 74 2.02 -2.05 5.78
C ILE A 74 1.53 -1.58 7.15
N LEU A 75 0.65 -0.58 7.22
CA LEU A 75 0.15 -0.04 8.47
C LEU A 75 -0.83 -0.99 9.16
N ASN A 76 -1.80 -1.58 8.44
CA ASN A 76 -2.74 -2.54 9.01
C ASN A 76 -2.05 -3.81 9.49
N ASP A 77 -1.22 -4.42 8.64
CA ASP A 77 -0.45 -5.62 9.01
C ASP A 77 0.56 -5.32 10.11
N GLY A 78 1.14 -4.11 10.09
CA GLY A 78 2.03 -3.61 11.11
C GLY A 78 1.40 -3.64 12.50
N THR A 79 0.18 -3.11 12.64
CA THR A 79 -0.52 -3.11 13.94
C THR A 79 -0.76 -4.51 14.49
N LEU A 80 -0.98 -5.49 13.62
CA LEU A 80 -1.26 -6.88 13.99
C LEU A 80 0.00 -7.73 14.17
N THR A 81 1.16 -7.21 13.82
CA THR A 81 2.40 -7.98 13.70
C THR A 81 2.74 -8.81 14.95
N PHE A 82 2.80 -8.18 16.12
CA PHE A 82 3.17 -8.90 17.35
C PHE A 82 1.99 -9.69 17.95
N ILE A 83 0.76 -9.27 17.68
CA ILE A 83 -0.44 -9.98 18.09
C ILE A 83 -0.55 -11.30 17.34
N ALA A 84 -0.42 -11.27 16.02
CA ALA A 84 -0.49 -12.46 15.17
C ALA A 84 0.70 -13.41 15.37
N ALA A 85 1.87 -12.87 15.73
CA ALA A 85 3.07 -13.64 15.97
C ALA A 85 3.31 -14.00 17.45
N GLU A 86 2.32 -13.83 18.35
CA GLU A 86 2.48 -14.00 19.79
C GLU A 86 3.12 -15.35 20.17
N GLY A 87 2.65 -16.44 19.57
CA GLY A 87 3.20 -17.77 19.81
C GLY A 87 4.67 -17.89 19.37
N MET A 88 5.00 -17.32 18.20
CA MET A 88 6.37 -17.35 17.67
C MET A 88 7.32 -16.45 18.49
N VAL A 89 6.83 -15.27 18.89
CA VAL A 89 7.60 -14.32 19.72
C VAL A 89 7.96 -14.93 21.08
N LYS A 90 7.07 -15.72 21.67
CA LYS A 90 7.30 -16.40 22.96
C LYS A 90 8.24 -17.61 22.85
N GLN A 91 8.26 -18.30 21.72
CA GLN A 91 9.02 -19.53 21.52
C GLN A 91 10.42 -19.28 20.92
N LEU A 92 10.56 -18.26 20.08
CA LEU A 92 11.80 -17.99 19.36
C LEU A 92 12.40 -16.64 19.80
N PRO A 93 13.66 -16.62 20.28
CA PRO A 93 14.35 -15.39 20.70
C PRO A 93 14.82 -14.58 19.50
N LEU A 94 13.91 -14.22 18.58
CA LEU A 94 14.23 -13.40 17.41
C LEU A 94 14.13 -11.90 17.74
N PRO A 95 14.99 -11.06 17.16
CA PRO A 95 14.86 -9.60 17.26
C PRO A 95 13.49 -9.15 16.72
N LYS A 96 12.80 -8.28 17.43
CA LYS A 96 11.44 -7.80 17.06
C LYS A 96 11.37 -7.19 15.65
N ILE A 97 12.45 -6.62 15.17
CA ILE A 97 12.55 -6.05 13.83
C ILE A 97 12.33 -7.10 12.71
N VAL A 98 12.61 -8.39 12.97
CA VAL A 98 12.37 -9.48 12.00
C VAL A 98 10.90 -9.51 11.57
N TYR A 99 9.99 -9.32 12.52
CA TYR A 99 8.55 -9.36 12.27
C TYR A 99 8.08 -8.15 11.44
N ILE A 100 8.68 -6.99 11.64
CA ILE A 100 8.40 -5.80 10.82
C ILE A 100 8.93 -5.99 9.39
N ILE A 101 10.16 -6.49 9.24
CA ILE A 101 10.73 -6.81 7.92
C ILE A 101 9.83 -7.81 7.18
N ARG A 102 9.32 -8.84 7.88
CA ARG A 102 8.37 -9.83 7.34
C ARG A 102 7.14 -9.16 6.74
N VAL A 103 6.49 -8.25 7.48
CA VAL A 103 5.28 -7.54 7.04
C VAL A 103 5.58 -6.61 5.87
N VAL A 104 6.62 -5.80 5.99
CA VAL A 104 7.02 -4.86 4.94
C VAL A 104 7.35 -5.61 3.66
N TRP A 105 8.15 -6.68 3.74
CA TRP A 105 8.52 -7.48 2.58
C TRP A 105 7.32 -8.13 1.90
N ARG A 106 6.37 -8.66 2.70
CA ARG A 106 5.12 -9.21 2.17
C ARG A 106 4.35 -8.17 1.36
N ASN A 107 4.18 -6.96 1.89
CA ASN A 107 3.46 -5.89 1.21
C ASN A 107 4.22 -5.36 -0.03
N LEU A 108 5.56 -5.35 0.00
CA LEU A 108 6.36 -5.05 -1.18
C LEU A 108 6.20 -6.08 -2.30
N ILE A 109 6.13 -7.37 -1.97
CA ILE A 109 5.85 -8.42 -2.96
C ILE A 109 4.45 -8.20 -3.57
N ILE A 110 3.44 -7.90 -2.77
CA ILE A 110 2.08 -7.61 -3.24
C ILE A 110 2.09 -6.39 -4.16
N ALA A 111 2.74 -5.29 -3.77
CA ALA A 111 2.88 -4.10 -4.60
C ALA A 111 3.62 -4.41 -5.91
N GLY A 112 4.69 -5.21 -5.85
CA GLY A 112 5.45 -5.65 -7.02
C GLY A 112 4.62 -6.48 -8.02
N HIS A 113 3.65 -7.27 -7.54
CA HIS A 113 2.70 -7.95 -8.43
C HIS A 113 1.70 -6.95 -9.04
N ASN A 114 1.22 -6.01 -8.25
CA ASN A 114 0.23 -5.03 -8.70
C ASN A 114 0.81 -3.99 -9.66
N ILE A 115 2.12 -3.69 -9.59
CA ILE A 115 2.74 -2.69 -10.47
C ILE A 115 2.60 -3.06 -11.96
N VAL A 116 2.44 -4.34 -12.30
CA VAL A 116 2.22 -4.81 -13.68
C VAL A 116 0.94 -4.22 -14.27
N ILE A 117 -0.04 -3.83 -13.43
CA ILE A 117 -1.28 -3.22 -13.89
C ILE A 117 -1.01 -1.85 -14.54
N PHE A 118 -0.07 -1.07 -14.00
CA PHE A 118 0.20 0.29 -14.49
C PHE A 118 0.60 0.32 -15.98
N PRO A 119 1.65 -0.39 -16.44
CA PRO A 119 2.00 -0.41 -17.86
C PRO A 119 0.89 -1.02 -18.74
N LEU A 120 0.13 -2.00 -18.24
CA LEU A 120 -1.00 -2.56 -18.98
C LEU A 120 -2.10 -1.50 -19.19
N VAL A 121 -2.41 -0.72 -18.16
CA VAL A 121 -3.38 0.39 -18.26
C VAL A 121 -2.90 1.41 -19.28
N VAL A 122 -1.64 1.86 -19.18
CA VAL A 122 -1.07 2.84 -20.13
C VAL A 122 -1.13 2.34 -21.57
N LEU A 123 -0.83 1.06 -21.81
CA LEU A 123 -0.92 0.45 -23.15
C LEU A 123 -2.35 0.39 -23.70
N ILE A 124 -3.34 0.11 -22.83
CA ILE A 124 -4.75 -0.03 -23.25
C ILE A 124 -5.37 1.34 -23.56
N VAL A 125 -5.11 2.34 -22.73
CA VAL A 125 -5.77 3.67 -22.88
C VAL A 125 -4.95 4.68 -23.68
N GLY A 126 -3.70 4.36 -24.01
CA GLY A 126 -2.81 5.26 -24.76
C GLY A 126 -2.30 6.45 -23.93
N GLY A 127 -2.09 6.27 -22.62
CA GLY A 127 -1.61 7.31 -21.74
C GLY A 127 -0.14 7.69 -21.98
N GLU A 128 0.20 8.95 -21.72
CA GLU A 128 1.60 9.41 -21.76
C GLU A 128 2.31 9.07 -20.44
N THR A 129 3.56 8.63 -20.56
CA THR A 129 4.41 8.36 -19.40
C THR A 129 5.58 9.34 -19.37
N SER A 130 5.83 9.93 -18.19
CA SER A 130 6.98 10.80 -17.97
C SER A 130 8.22 9.99 -17.59
N LEU A 131 9.40 10.49 -17.92
CA LEU A 131 10.69 9.95 -17.45
C LEU A 131 10.81 9.97 -15.90
N ALA A 132 9.94 10.74 -15.22
CA ALA A 132 9.85 10.74 -13.76
C ALA A 132 9.59 9.35 -13.16
N ILE A 133 9.01 8.41 -13.91
CA ILE A 133 8.80 7.03 -13.49
C ILE A 133 10.11 6.31 -13.09
N LEU A 134 11.27 6.77 -13.57
CA LEU A 134 12.56 6.23 -13.17
C LEU A 134 12.91 6.54 -11.70
N PHE A 135 12.33 7.58 -11.12
CA PHE A 135 12.49 7.93 -9.70
C PHE A 135 11.52 7.21 -8.78
N TRP A 136 10.52 6.54 -9.33
CA TRP A 136 9.52 5.79 -8.56
C TRP A 136 10.13 4.80 -7.55
N PRO A 137 11.16 3.99 -7.86
CA PRO A 137 11.76 3.07 -6.88
C PRO A 137 12.37 3.79 -5.66
N LEU A 138 12.91 5.00 -5.87
CA LEU A 138 13.45 5.82 -4.79
C LEU A 138 12.33 6.33 -3.89
N GLY A 139 11.23 6.81 -4.47
CA GLY A 139 10.02 7.23 -3.73
C GLY A 139 9.45 6.09 -2.90
N VAL A 140 9.31 4.90 -3.48
CA VAL A 140 8.86 3.69 -2.76
C VAL A 140 9.80 3.37 -1.59
N LEU A 141 11.11 3.44 -1.79
CA LEU A 141 12.09 3.16 -0.73
C LEU A 141 11.95 4.13 0.45
N LEU A 142 11.79 5.42 0.18
CA LEU A 142 11.60 6.45 1.21
C LEU A 142 10.29 6.22 1.96
N THR A 143 9.18 5.99 1.24
CA THR A 143 7.87 5.70 1.80
C THR A 143 7.90 4.45 2.68
N VAL A 144 8.48 3.35 2.20
CA VAL A 144 8.60 2.10 2.96
C VAL A 144 9.44 2.28 4.22
N THR A 145 10.50 3.07 4.15
CA THR A 145 11.35 3.35 5.33
C THR A 145 10.55 4.10 6.40
N ALA A 146 9.81 5.14 6.03
CA ALA A 146 8.94 5.88 6.94
C ALA A 146 7.83 4.99 7.53
N LEU A 147 7.15 4.22 6.68
CA LEU A 147 6.09 3.29 7.10
C LEU A 147 6.60 2.18 8.01
N SER A 148 7.84 1.70 7.82
CA SER A 148 8.44 0.69 8.70
C SER A 148 8.58 1.19 10.14
N GLY A 149 8.94 2.45 10.32
CA GLY A 149 8.99 3.10 11.63
C GLY A 149 7.62 3.21 12.29
N LEU A 150 6.61 3.67 11.53
CA LEU A 150 5.22 3.75 12.00
C LEU A 150 4.63 2.36 12.31
N ALA A 151 4.88 1.38 11.47
CA ALA A 151 4.44 0.00 11.67
C ALA A 151 5.03 -0.59 12.96
N LEU A 152 6.32 -0.35 13.24
CA LEU A 152 6.96 -0.77 14.48
C LEU A 152 6.32 -0.08 15.70
N PHE A 153 6.10 1.22 15.62
CA PHE A 153 5.44 1.99 16.68
C PHE A 153 4.04 1.42 16.96
N PHE A 154 3.20 1.29 15.94
CA PHE A 154 1.85 0.73 16.08
C PHE A 154 1.86 -0.73 16.57
N ALA A 155 2.79 -1.55 16.10
CA ALA A 155 2.94 -2.92 16.57
C ALA A 155 3.19 -2.98 18.09
N ILE A 156 4.06 -2.11 18.63
CA ILE A 156 4.35 -2.05 20.05
C ILE A 156 3.13 -1.57 20.85
N VAL A 157 2.47 -0.49 20.39
CA VAL A 157 1.29 0.06 21.06
C VAL A 157 0.13 -0.93 21.06
N ALA A 158 -0.08 -1.65 19.95
CA ALA A 158 -1.14 -2.65 19.80
C ALA A 158 -0.98 -3.87 20.75
N THR A 159 0.24 -4.17 21.20
CA THR A 159 0.43 -5.22 22.22
C THR A 159 -0.21 -4.84 23.56
N ARG A 160 -0.27 -3.56 23.86
CA ARG A 160 -0.88 -3.02 25.10
C ARG A 160 -2.35 -2.70 24.90
N TYR A 161 -2.69 -2.07 23.77
CA TYR A 161 -4.03 -1.59 23.44
C TYR A 161 -4.59 -2.38 22.27
N ARG A 162 -5.41 -3.38 22.54
CA ARG A 162 -5.97 -4.31 21.54
C ARG A 162 -6.98 -3.64 20.59
N ASP A 163 -7.43 -2.43 20.90
CA ASP A 163 -8.36 -1.64 20.07
C ASP A 163 -7.62 -0.84 18.98
N LEU A 164 -6.28 -0.76 19.03
CA LEU A 164 -5.52 0.02 18.07
C LEU A 164 -5.66 -0.47 16.61
N PRO A 165 -5.63 -1.78 16.30
CA PRO A 165 -5.80 -2.25 14.91
C PRO A 165 -7.12 -1.79 14.27
N PRO A 166 -8.32 -1.95 14.88
CA PRO A 166 -9.54 -1.42 14.29
C PRO A 166 -9.55 0.11 14.18
N ILE A 167 -8.95 0.84 15.12
CA ILE A 167 -8.82 2.30 15.05
C ILE A 167 -7.97 2.71 13.83
N VAL A 168 -6.80 2.08 13.64
CA VAL A 168 -5.92 2.36 12.49
C VAL A 168 -6.62 2.03 11.19
N ASN A 169 -7.33 0.90 11.10
CA ASN A 169 -8.08 0.54 9.91
C ASN A 169 -9.17 1.56 9.59
N ALA A 170 -9.94 2.02 10.59
CA ALA A 170 -10.94 3.06 10.42
C ALA A 170 -10.32 4.39 9.98
N ALA A 171 -9.20 4.79 10.60
CA ALA A 171 -8.46 5.99 10.23
C ALA A 171 -7.93 5.94 8.79
N LEU A 172 -7.40 4.79 8.35
CA LEU A 172 -6.96 4.58 6.98
C LEU A 172 -8.14 4.63 5.99
N THR A 173 -9.30 4.10 6.36
CA THR A 173 -10.52 4.20 5.53
C THR A 173 -10.93 5.65 5.33
N VAL A 174 -10.96 6.45 6.39
CA VAL A 174 -11.26 7.89 6.29
C VAL A 174 -10.19 8.62 5.47
N ALA A 175 -8.92 8.33 5.74
CA ALA A 175 -7.80 8.94 5.01
C ALA A 175 -7.83 8.62 3.51
N PHE A 176 -8.30 7.43 3.11
CA PHE A 176 -8.45 7.05 1.70
C PHE A 176 -9.36 8.02 0.94
N TYR A 177 -10.49 8.39 1.52
CA TYR A 177 -11.43 9.31 0.89
C TYR A 177 -10.95 10.77 0.89
N ILE A 178 -10.17 11.16 1.89
CA ILE A 178 -9.60 12.52 1.98
C ILE A 178 -8.39 12.65 1.04
N THR A 179 -7.64 11.56 0.84
CA THR A 179 -6.47 11.56 -0.05
C THR A 179 -6.94 11.48 -1.51
N PRO A 180 -6.39 12.29 -2.43
CA PRO A 180 -6.73 12.25 -3.85
C PRO A 180 -6.14 10.99 -4.51
N VAL A 181 -6.78 9.84 -4.25
CA VAL A 181 -6.48 8.53 -4.85
C VAL A 181 -7.49 8.22 -5.95
N ILE A 182 -8.79 8.38 -5.63
CA ILE A 182 -9.92 8.07 -6.53
C ILE A 182 -10.47 9.32 -7.23
N TRP A 183 -9.94 10.48 -6.95
CA TRP A 183 -10.34 11.77 -7.54
C TRP A 183 -9.10 12.62 -7.77
N ILE A 184 -9.15 13.49 -8.77
CA ILE A 184 -8.05 14.37 -9.15
C ILE A 184 -8.25 15.71 -8.45
N LYS A 185 -7.19 16.20 -7.76
CA LYS A 185 -7.26 17.44 -6.97
C LYS A 185 -7.74 18.64 -7.81
N GLU A 186 -7.29 18.74 -9.03
CA GLU A 186 -7.61 19.80 -9.98
C GLU A 186 -9.09 19.82 -10.36
N SER A 187 -9.80 18.68 -10.28
CA SER A 187 -11.23 18.58 -10.64
C SER A 187 -12.17 19.24 -9.61
N LEU A 188 -11.70 19.49 -8.40
CA LEU A 188 -12.51 20.12 -7.32
C LEU A 188 -12.34 21.65 -7.23
N GLY A 189 -11.57 22.25 -8.12
CA GLY A 189 -11.32 23.70 -8.15
C GLY A 189 -10.60 24.23 -6.89
N ASN A 190 -10.66 25.54 -6.67
CA ASN A 190 -9.98 26.21 -5.54
C ASN A 190 -10.81 26.17 -4.24
N ASN A 191 -11.18 24.97 -3.78
CA ASN A 191 -11.84 24.83 -2.49
C ASN A 191 -10.80 24.82 -1.36
N GLU A 192 -10.74 25.92 -0.57
CA GLU A 192 -9.77 26.09 0.52
C GLU A 192 -9.82 24.96 1.56
N LEU A 193 -11.02 24.47 1.91
CA LEU A 193 -11.17 23.38 2.88
C LEU A 193 -10.53 22.09 2.38
N VAL A 194 -10.79 21.74 1.12
CA VAL A 194 -10.20 20.53 0.50
C VAL A 194 -8.69 20.66 0.41
N ASN A 195 -8.18 21.80 -0.04
CA ASN A 195 -6.75 22.05 -0.15
C ASN A 195 -6.06 21.96 1.22
N THR A 196 -6.68 22.51 2.26
CA THR A 196 -6.13 22.44 3.64
C THR A 196 -6.12 21.00 4.16
N LEU A 197 -7.23 20.25 4.00
CA LEU A 197 -7.32 18.85 4.43
C LEU A 197 -6.29 17.95 3.73
N VAL A 198 -6.12 18.14 2.43
CA VAL A 198 -5.14 17.38 1.64
C VAL A 198 -3.71 17.75 2.04
N SER A 199 -3.41 19.03 2.23
CA SER A 199 -2.07 19.48 2.60
C SER A 199 -1.65 19.08 4.02
N LEU A 200 -2.60 18.94 4.94
CA LEU A 200 -2.35 18.45 6.31
C LEU A 200 -2.26 16.92 6.41
N ASN A 201 -2.63 16.20 5.35
CA ASN A 201 -2.64 14.74 5.36
C ASN A 201 -1.23 14.16 5.11
N PRO A 202 -0.59 13.54 6.11
CA PRO A 202 0.76 12.98 5.94
C PRO A 202 0.81 11.83 4.92
N LEU A 203 -0.29 11.09 4.74
CA LEU A 203 -0.36 9.99 3.78
C LEU A 203 -0.40 10.50 2.33
N TYR A 204 -0.96 11.69 2.12
CA TYR A 204 -0.91 12.36 0.82
C TYR A 204 0.54 12.67 0.41
N HIS A 205 1.34 13.21 1.33
CA HIS A 205 2.76 13.48 1.04
C HIS A 205 3.56 12.21 0.76
N LEU A 206 3.29 11.12 1.49
CA LEU A 206 3.91 9.82 1.22
C LEU A 206 3.52 9.28 -0.16
N LEU A 207 2.27 9.50 -0.58
CA LEU A 207 1.78 9.09 -1.88
C LEU A 207 2.39 9.91 -3.02
N GLN A 208 2.64 11.21 -2.79
CA GLN A 208 3.30 12.08 -3.77
C GLN A 208 4.79 11.79 -3.97
N VAL A 209 5.47 11.29 -2.94
CA VAL A 209 6.88 10.94 -3.00
C VAL A 209 7.10 9.64 -3.78
N ALA A 210 6.11 8.76 -3.79
CA ALA A 210 6.16 7.44 -4.42
C ALA A 210 5.43 7.41 -5.75
#